data_1360b2db97298f9718d385a5578d6410
#
_entry.id   1360b2db97298f9718d385a5578d6410
#
_cell.length_a   1.000
_cell.length_b   1.000
_cell.length_c   1.000
_cell.angle_alpha   90.00
_cell.angle_beta   90.00
_cell.angle_gamma   90.00
#
_symmetry.space_group_name_H-M   'P 1'
#
loop_
_entity.id
_entity.type
_entity.pdbx_description
1 polymer ?
#
loop_
_entity_poly.entity_id
_entity_poly.type
_entity_poly.pdbx_seq_one_letter_code
_entity_poly.pdbx_strand_id
1 'polypeptide(L)'
;MILNNLTPYFSDCMLIIVSGFAGSGKSTLADSIGKNFGLKVVHASHLLQQLKQKEMNELDTTKTKAGSGWWEGKEAQDYMKQRQKDSSMDKALDKELLEIAEKGDVVLDSWTMPWLCKKGIKIWLNAKAETRAKRVSERDNLKYQDVLKKIKERDKKTAGIYKKIYGFEMGKDYSPFDLVIITDKLQQEDVRKIAIKKIMELEGSK
;
A
#
# COMPACT_ATOMS: atom_id res chain seq x y z
N MET A 1 -40.74 7.08 8.56
CA MET A 1 -40.13 6.03 7.73
C MET A 1 -38.67 5.94 8.13
N ILE A 2 -38.35 5.00 9.02
CA ILE A 2 -37.04 4.88 9.68
C ILE A 2 -36.16 4.05 8.72
N LEU A 3 -35.18 4.70 8.09
CA LEU A 3 -34.13 4.00 7.37
C LEU A 3 -33.23 3.31 8.40
N ASN A 4 -33.45 2.00 8.58
CA ASN A 4 -32.59 1.14 9.36
C ASN A 4 -31.18 1.19 8.74
N ASN A 5 -30.24 1.79 9.47
CA ASN A 5 -28.81 1.61 9.28
C ASN A 5 -28.47 0.14 9.58
N LEU A 6 -28.58 -0.71 8.59
CA LEU A 6 -27.95 -2.03 8.60
C LEU A 6 -26.44 -1.80 8.44
N THR A 7 -25.74 -1.54 9.54
CA THR A 7 -24.32 -1.81 9.60
C THR A 7 -24.18 -3.33 9.48
N PRO A 8 -23.58 -3.87 8.41
CA PRO A 8 -23.35 -5.30 8.35
C PRO A 8 -22.47 -5.68 9.55
N TYR A 9 -22.84 -6.74 10.25
CA TYR A 9 -22.05 -7.37 11.30
C TYR A 9 -20.77 -7.90 10.62
N PHE A 10 -19.71 -7.09 10.61
CA PHE A 10 -18.38 -7.53 10.21
C PHE A 10 -17.70 -8.23 11.39
N SER A 11 -16.91 -9.28 11.10
CA SER A 11 -16.17 -10.04 12.11
C SER A 11 -15.31 -9.12 12.99
N ASP A 12 -15.18 -9.48 14.27
CA ASP A 12 -14.40 -8.76 15.30
C ASP A 12 -12.93 -8.57 14.96
N CYS A 13 -12.53 -7.73 14.07
CA CYS A 13 -11.17 -7.35 13.64
C CYS A 13 -10.97 -7.49 12.12
N MET A 14 -11.48 -6.53 11.36
CA MET A 14 -11.26 -6.50 9.90
C MET A 14 -9.86 -5.97 9.59
N LEU A 15 -9.07 -6.76 8.86
CA LEU A 15 -7.77 -6.34 8.34
C LEU A 15 -7.77 -6.45 6.82
N ILE A 16 -7.47 -5.33 6.14
CA ILE A 16 -7.36 -5.29 4.68
C ILE A 16 -5.98 -4.74 4.32
N ILE A 17 -5.28 -5.43 3.40
CA ILE A 17 -3.94 -5.05 2.98
C ILE A 17 -3.96 -4.77 1.48
N VAL A 18 -3.66 -3.53 1.11
CA VAL A 18 -3.58 -3.10 -0.29
C VAL A 18 -2.11 -2.94 -0.67
N SER A 19 -1.71 -3.62 -1.74
CA SER A 19 -0.35 -3.57 -2.24
C SER A 19 -0.29 -3.33 -3.76
N GLY A 20 0.89 -3.03 -4.26
CA GLY A 20 1.15 -2.72 -5.66
C GLY A 20 2.34 -1.78 -5.79
N PHE A 21 2.94 -1.72 -6.96
CA PHE A 21 4.05 -0.81 -7.22
C PHE A 21 3.64 0.67 -7.17
N ALA A 22 4.61 1.58 -7.09
CA ALA A 22 4.35 3.02 -7.11
C ALA A 22 3.54 3.43 -8.35
N GLY A 23 2.54 4.30 -8.16
CA GLY A 23 1.64 4.74 -9.24
C GLY A 23 0.53 3.76 -9.63
N SER A 24 0.37 2.60 -8.95
CA SER A 24 -0.72 1.64 -9.22
C SER A 24 -2.09 2.11 -8.74
N GLY A 25 -2.17 3.10 -7.84
CA GLY A 25 -3.41 3.57 -7.22
C GLY A 25 -3.72 2.96 -5.85
N LYS A 26 -2.77 2.20 -5.25
CA LYS A 26 -2.99 1.52 -3.97
C LYS A 26 -3.42 2.44 -2.82
N SER A 27 -2.79 3.61 -2.66
CA SER A 27 -3.14 4.54 -1.57
C SER A 27 -4.55 5.09 -1.74
N THR A 28 -4.94 5.47 -2.96
CA THR A 28 -6.30 5.91 -3.28
C THR A 28 -7.34 4.81 -2.99
N LEU A 29 -7.02 3.55 -3.33
CA LEU A 29 -7.89 2.43 -3.02
C LEU A 29 -7.97 2.18 -1.51
N ALA A 30 -6.85 2.22 -0.79
CA ALA A 30 -6.82 2.05 0.66
C ALA A 30 -7.69 3.09 1.38
N ASP A 31 -7.56 4.38 1.00
CA ASP A 31 -8.39 5.47 1.54
C ASP A 31 -9.88 5.25 1.25
N SER A 32 -10.19 4.79 0.03
CA SER A 32 -11.57 4.52 -0.38
C SER A 32 -12.18 3.35 0.39
N ILE A 33 -11.41 2.29 0.63
CA ILE A 33 -11.83 1.14 1.45
C ILE A 33 -12.02 1.57 2.89
N GLY A 34 -11.07 2.30 3.48
CA GLY A 34 -11.17 2.82 4.83
C GLY A 34 -12.44 3.65 5.03
N LYS A 35 -12.72 4.56 4.09
CA LYS A 35 -13.95 5.36 4.11
C LYS A 35 -15.22 4.50 4.02
N ASN A 36 -15.22 3.45 3.17
CA ASN A 36 -16.40 2.61 2.94
C ASN A 36 -16.76 1.74 4.16
N PHE A 37 -15.75 1.23 4.86
CA PHE A 37 -15.92 0.31 5.98
C PHE A 37 -15.72 0.95 7.36
N GLY A 38 -15.44 2.26 7.42
CA GLY A 38 -15.17 2.97 8.68
C GLY A 38 -13.86 2.57 9.34
N LEU A 39 -12.89 2.06 8.56
CA LEU A 39 -11.61 1.58 9.07
C LEU A 39 -10.53 2.67 9.05
N LYS A 40 -9.62 2.61 10.03
CA LYS A 40 -8.40 3.43 10.00
C LYS A 40 -7.52 3.01 8.81
N VAL A 41 -6.92 3.98 8.12
CA VAL A 41 -5.96 3.71 7.04
C VAL A 41 -4.56 4.04 7.52
N VAL A 42 -3.62 3.12 7.28
CA VAL A 42 -2.19 3.31 7.59
C VAL A 42 -1.37 3.15 6.32
N HIS A 43 -0.72 4.23 5.90
CA HIS A 43 0.20 4.22 4.78
C HIS A 43 1.62 3.97 5.27
N ALA A 44 2.23 2.87 4.85
CA ALA A 44 3.60 2.50 5.23
C ALA A 44 4.63 3.59 4.91
N SER A 45 4.42 4.36 3.83
CA SER A 45 5.30 5.48 3.47
C SER A 45 5.27 6.61 4.50
N HIS A 46 4.12 6.89 5.10
CA HIS A 46 4.00 7.92 6.15
C HIS A 46 4.58 7.43 7.47
N LEU A 47 4.30 6.18 7.83
CA LEU A 47 4.89 5.57 9.02
C LEU A 47 6.42 5.55 8.93
N LEU A 48 6.97 5.25 7.75
CA LEU A 48 8.41 5.34 7.50
C LEU A 48 8.98 6.74 7.70
N GLN A 49 8.27 7.79 7.23
CA GLN A 49 8.68 9.17 7.46
C GLN A 49 8.70 9.51 8.96
N GLN A 50 7.68 9.06 9.69
CA GLN A 50 7.60 9.25 11.13
C GLN A 50 8.72 8.52 11.87
N LEU A 51 9.02 7.26 11.51
CA LEU A 51 10.14 6.52 12.09
C LEU A 51 11.48 7.23 11.88
N LYS A 52 11.71 7.80 10.70
CA LYS A 52 12.89 8.62 10.43
C LYS A 52 12.94 9.91 11.26
N GLN A 53 11.81 10.55 11.49
CA GLN A 53 11.72 11.74 12.34
C GLN A 53 11.86 11.40 13.82
N LYS A 54 11.52 10.17 14.24
CA LYS A 54 11.69 9.69 15.62
C LYS A 54 13.13 9.44 16.04
N GLU A 55 14.01 9.12 15.11
CA GLU A 55 15.44 9.23 15.40
C GLU A 55 15.80 10.68 15.79
N MET A 56 14.86 11.63 15.62
CA MET A 56 14.98 13.03 15.98
C MET A 56 13.96 13.54 17.05
N ASN A 57 12.78 12.95 17.27
CA ASN A 57 11.80 13.22 18.35
C ASN A 57 10.38 12.62 18.08
N GLU A 58 9.63 12.32 19.18
CA GLU A 58 8.35 11.57 19.31
C GLU A 58 7.27 11.58 18.19
N LEU A 59 6.57 10.43 18.09
CA LEU A 59 5.56 10.09 17.04
C LEU A 59 4.21 10.78 17.16
N ASP A 60 3.74 11.39 16.09
CA ASP A 60 2.33 11.75 15.87
C ASP A 60 1.71 10.86 14.77
N THR A 61 0.85 9.91 15.16
CA THR A 61 0.20 8.95 14.24
C THR A 61 -1.03 9.52 13.53
N THR A 62 -1.41 10.79 13.78
CA THR A 62 -2.68 11.37 13.29
C THR A 62 -2.60 12.09 11.95
N LYS A 63 -1.39 12.36 11.41
CA LYS A 63 -1.19 13.09 10.15
C LYS A 63 -0.87 12.17 8.99
N THR A 64 -1.88 11.45 8.48
CA THR A 64 -1.74 10.60 7.30
C THR A 64 -2.53 11.17 6.12
N LYS A 65 -1.96 12.12 5.38
CA LYS A 65 -2.46 12.44 4.03
C LYS A 65 -1.62 11.68 3.02
N ALA A 66 -2.28 11.03 2.05
CA ALA A 66 -1.62 10.44 0.89
C ALA A 66 -0.75 11.53 0.22
N GLY A 67 0.56 11.53 0.50
CA GLY A 67 1.50 12.53 0.04
C GLY A 67 1.98 12.19 -1.35
N SER A 68 1.64 13.03 -2.33
CA SER A 68 2.33 13.08 -3.60
C SER A 68 3.80 13.47 -3.38
N GLY A 69 4.72 12.86 -4.10
CA GLY A 69 6.06 13.43 -4.29
C GLY A 69 7.17 13.05 -3.33
N TRP A 70 6.93 12.52 -2.12
CA TRP A 70 8.04 12.19 -1.20
C TRP A 70 9.05 11.20 -1.82
N TRP A 71 8.58 10.20 -2.54
CA TRP A 71 9.44 9.18 -3.17
C TRP A 71 10.28 9.70 -4.34
N GLU A 72 10.07 10.92 -4.81
CA GLU A 72 10.82 11.57 -5.90
C GLU A 72 11.91 12.50 -5.37
N GLY A 73 11.79 12.93 -4.12
CA GLY A 73 12.74 13.82 -3.46
C GLY A 73 14.11 13.19 -3.25
N LYS A 74 15.09 14.04 -2.94
CA LYS A 74 16.45 13.62 -2.60
C LYS A 74 16.47 12.64 -1.43
N GLU A 75 15.63 12.88 -0.43
CA GLU A 75 15.50 12.03 0.76
C GLU A 75 15.08 10.59 0.41
N ALA A 76 14.13 10.43 -0.52
CA ALA A 76 13.71 9.10 -0.97
C ALA A 76 14.81 8.38 -1.76
N GLN A 77 15.59 9.11 -2.56
CA GLN A 77 16.73 8.55 -3.29
C GLN A 77 17.83 8.11 -2.33
N ASP A 78 18.14 8.92 -1.32
CA ASP A 78 19.15 8.60 -0.31
C ASP A 78 18.68 7.42 0.57
N TYR A 79 17.39 7.37 0.90
CA TYR A 79 16.80 6.21 1.55
C TYR A 79 16.91 4.94 0.72
N MET A 80 16.65 5.00 -0.60
CA MET A 80 16.82 3.85 -1.48
C MET A 80 18.26 3.36 -1.56
N LYS A 81 19.25 4.24 -1.47
CA LYS A 81 20.68 3.88 -1.39
C LYS A 81 21.03 3.23 -0.04
N GLN A 82 20.50 3.80 1.05
CA GLN A 82 20.70 3.27 2.39
C GLN A 82 20.13 1.85 2.54
N ARG A 83 18.89 1.60 2.09
CA ARG A 83 18.23 0.30 2.13
C ARG A 83 19.01 -0.83 1.45
N GLN A 84 19.80 -0.52 0.43
CA GLN A 84 20.64 -1.52 -0.23
C GLN A 84 21.79 -2.01 0.65
N LYS A 85 22.26 -1.16 1.56
CA LYS A 85 23.36 -1.42 2.48
C LYS A 85 22.87 -1.94 3.83
N ASP A 86 21.79 -1.34 4.33
CA ASP A 86 21.22 -1.61 5.64
C ASP A 86 19.68 -1.70 5.54
N SER A 87 19.14 -2.83 5.94
CA SER A 87 17.70 -3.10 5.96
C SER A 87 17.05 -2.95 7.34
N SER A 88 17.76 -2.40 8.33
CA SER A 88 17.26 -2.23 9.70
C SER A 88 15.97 -1.41 9.75
N MET A 89 15.92 -0.32 9.00
CA MET A 89 14.74 0.54 8.90
C MET A 89 13.56 -0.17 8.24
N ASP A 90 13.79 -0.99 7.20
CA ASP A 90 12.72 -1.80 6.58
C ASP A 90 12.13 -2.77 7.61
N LYS A 91 12.99 -3.46 8.35
CA LYS A 91 12.56 -4.40 9.40
C LYS A 91 11.83 -3.71 10.55
N ALA A 92 12.28 -2.52 10.96
CA ALA A 92 11.61 -1.73 11.98
C ALA A 92 10.21 -1.29 11.53
N LEU A 93 10.08 -0.79 10.29
CA LEU A 93 8.80 -0.45 9.69
C LEU A 93 7.87 -1.67 9.62
N ASP A 94 8.37 -2.79 9.15
CA ASP A 94 7.56 -4.00 8.98
C ASP A 94 7.12 -4.58 10.34
N LYS A 95 7.95 -4.48 11.38
CA LYS A 95 7.57 -4.83 12.75
C LYS A 95 6.41 -3.97 13.26
N GLU A 96 6.51 -2.66 13.11
CA GLU A 96 5.45 -1.71 13.50
C GLU A 96 4.13 -1.99 12.74
N LEU A 97 4.22 -2.26 11.43
CA LEU A 97 3.05 -2.60 10.61
C LEU A 97 2.41 -3.94 11.05
N LEU A 98 3.21 -4.93 11.46
CA LEU A 98 2.69 -6.18 12.00
C LEU A 98 1.97 -5.97 13.34
N GLU A 99 2.52 -5.15 14.24
CA GLU A 99 1.88 -4.79 15.50
C GLU A 99 0.54 -4.06 15.28
N ILE A 100 0.46 -3.20 14.24
CA ILE A 100 -0.80 -2.55 13.84
C ILE A 100 -1.78 -3.58 13.25
N ALA A 101 -1.29 -4.49 12.40
CA ALA A 101 -2.11 -5.54 11.80
C ALA A 101 -2.73 -6.50 12.84
N GLU A 102 -1.99 -6.83 13.89
CA GLU A 102 -2.49 -7.70 14.98
C GLU A 102 -3.67 -7.08 15.75
N LYS A 103 -3.72 -5.75 15.86
CA LYS A 103 -4.83 -5.03 16.49
C LYS A 103 -6.12 -5.06 15.65
N GLY A 104 -6.01 -5.29 14.34
CA GLY A 104 -7.14 -5.29 13.41
C GLY A 104 -7.79 -3.93 13.16
N ASP A 105 -8.98 -3.93 12.58
CA ASP A 105 -9.78 -2.74 12.21
C ASP A 105 -9.00 -1.67 11.45
N VAL A 106 -8.22 -2.13 10.46
CA VAL A 106 -7.29 -1.29 9.73
C VAL A 106 -7.17 -1.70 8.27
N VAL A 107 -6.97 -0.70 7.41
CA VAL A 107 -6.49 -0.88 6.04
C VAL A 107 -5.01 -0.49 6.00
N LEU A 108 -4.15 -1.42 5.58
CA LEU A 108 -2.72 -1.18 5.39
C LEU A 108 -2.40 -0.95 3.91
N ASP A 109 -1.83 0.19 3.57
CA ASP A 109 -1.17 0.44 2.28
C ASP A 109 0.30 0.11 2.43
N SER A 110 0.69 -1.13 2.08
CA SER A 110 2.04 -1.64 2.30
C SER A 110 2.52 -2.54 1.16
N TRP A 111 3.84 -2.51 0.93
CA TRP A 111 4.48 -3.40 -0.04
C TRP A 111 4.72 -4.81 0.49
N THR A 112 5.05 -4.95 1.76
CA THR A 112 5.58 -6.17 2.38
C THR A 112 4.54 -6.98 3.12
N MET A 113 3.56 -6.31 3.72
CA MET A 113 2.56 -6.93 4.59
C MET A 113 1.78 -8.11 3.97
N PRO A 114 1.48 -8.16 2.64
CA PRO A 114 0.83 -9.33 2.07
C PRO A 114 1.59 -10.65 2.29
N TRP A 115 2.93 -10.59 2.28
CA TRP A 115 3.78 -11.77 2.51
C TRP A 115 4.12 -12.01 3.99
N LEU A 116 4.19 -10.94 4.80
CA LEU A 116 4.61 -11.02 6.19
C LEU A 116 3.45 -11.29 7.15
N CYS A 117 2.25 -10.77 6.85
CA CYS A 117 1.07 -10.98 7.67
C CYS A 117 0.32 -12.24 7.23
N LYS A 118 -0.05 -13.10 8.21
CA LYS A 118 -0.79 -14.34 7.94
C LYS A 118 -2.29 -14.11 7.79
N LYS A 119 -2.82 -13.02 8.34
CA LYS A 119 -4.24 -12.68 8.38
C LYS A 119 -4.59 -11.57 7.37
N GLY A 120 -5.87 -11.32 7.23
CA GLY A 120 -6.44 -10.20 6.48
C GLY A 120 -6.67 -10.48 5.00
N ILE A 121 -7.52 -9.65 4.41
CA ILE A 121 -7.82 -9.67 2.97
C ILE A 121 -6.73 -8.91 2.23
N LYS A 122 -6.09 -9.56 1.27
CA LYS A 122 -4.91 -9.04 0.57
C LYS A 122 -5.22 -8.76 -0.89
N ILE A 123 -5.02 -7.50 -1.28
CA ILE A 123 -5.35 -7.01 -2.62
C ILE A 123 -4.08 -6.48 -3.29
N TRP A 124 -3.79 -6.98 -4.50
CA TRP A 124 -2.73 -6.47 -5.35
C TRP A 124 -3.29 -5.64 -6.50
N LEU A 125 -2.80 -4.42 -6.67
CA LEU A 125 -3.05 -3.60 -7.86
C LEU A 125 -1.91 -3.76 -8.86
N ASN A 126 -2.23 -4.40 -9.98
CA ASN A 126 -1.30 -4.60 -11.09
C ASN A 126 -1.54 -3.57 -12.19
N ALA A 127 -0.48 -2.87 -12.59
CA ALA A 127 -0.46 -1.98 -13.75
C ALA A 127 0.92 -1.95 -14.38
N LYS A 128 0.96 -1.85 -15.70
CA LYS A 128 2.20 -1.71 -16.47
C LYS A 128 2.98 -0.46 -16.02
N ALA A 129 4.30 -0.51 -16.11
CA ALA A 129 5.14 0.65 -15.75
C ALA A 129 4.75 1.90 -16.55
N GLU A 130 4.38 1.73 -17.81
CA GLU A 130 3.93 2.79 -18.71
C GLU A 130 2.65 3.48 -18.20
N THR A 131 1.65 2.68 -17.80
CA THR A 131 0.39 3.19 -17.23
C THR A 131 0.64 3.95 -15.92
N ARG A 132 1.48 3.39 -15.05
CA ARG A 132 1.83 4.01 -13.77
C ARG A 132 2.62 5.31 -13.97
N ALA A 133 3.56 5.31 -14.93
CA ALA A 133 4.33 6.50 -15.28
C ALA A 133 3.43 7.63 -15.81
N LYS A 134 2.45 7.29 -16.66
CA LYS A 134 1.46 8.26 -17.15
C LYS A 134 0.70 8.89 -15.99
N ARG A 135 0.12 8.07 -15.09
CA ARG A 135 -0.64 8.53 -13.93
C ARG A 135 0.17 9.46 -13.03
N VAL A 136 1.43 9.11 -12.78
CA VAL A 136 2.33 9.90 -11.93
C VAL A 136 2.76 11.19 -12.64
N SER A 137 3.11 11.14 -13.93
CA SER A 137 3.50 12.33 -14.69
C SER A 137 2.38 13.36 -14.77
N GLU A 138 1.12 12.92 -14.96
CA GLU A 138 -0.06 13.79 -15.00
C GLU A 138 -0.35 14.39 -13.60
N ARG A 139 -0.30 13.57 -12.54
CA ARG A 139 -0.56 14.02 -11.18
C ARG A 139 0.45 15.07 -10.69
N ASP A 140 1.73 14.85 -10.97
CA ASP A 140 2.85 15.61 -10.40
C ASP A 140 3.42 16.63 -11.39
N ASN A 141 2.80 16.77 -12.58
CA ASN A 141 3.24 17.66 -13.69
C ASN A 141 4.71 17.45 -14.08
N LEU A 142 5.11 16.19 -14.27
CA LEU A 142 6.48 15.77 -14.58
C LEU A 142 6.59 15.24 -16.01
N LYS A 143 7.81 15.21 -16.56
CA LYS A 143 8.08 14.62 -17.87
C LYS A 143 7.90 13.10 -17.80
N TYR A 144 7.03 12.55 -18.67
CA TYR A 144 6.70 11.12 -18.70
C TYR A 144 7.93 10.21 -18.81
N GLN A 145 8.87 10.52 -19.68
CA GLN A 145 10.07 9.70 -19.90
C GLN A 145 10.94 9.59 -18.64
N ASP A 146 11.08 10.69 -17.90
CA ASP A 146 11.87 10.71 -16.67
C ASP A 146 11.17 9.89 -15.57
N VAL A 147 9.84 10.02 -15.47
CA VAL A 147 9.02 9.25 -14.53
C VAL A 147 9.09 7.76 -14.86
N LEU A 148 8.96 7.38 -16.14
CA LEU A 148 9.01 5.97 -16.55
C LEU A 148 10.35 5.33 -16.19
N LYS A 149 11.45 6.02 -16.46
CA LYS A 149 12.79 5.54 -16.09
C LYS A 149 12.91 5.34 -14.59
N LYS A 150 12.51 6.34 -13.79
CA LYS A 150 12.55 6.27 -12.31
C LYS A 150 11.68 5.14 -11.77
N ILE A 151 10.47 4.94 -12.30
CA ILE A 151 9.57 3.85 -11.89
C ILE A 151 10.21 2.49 -12.14
N LYS A 152 10.73 2.24 -13.35
CA LYS A 152 11.38 0.97 -13.70
C LYS A 152 12.59 0.68 -12.79
N GLU A 153 13.42 1.68 -12.55
CA GLU A 153 14.57 1.54 -11.65
C GLU A 153 14.15 1.25 -10.21
N ARG A 154 13.14 1.95 -9.72
CA ARG A 154 12.61 1.78 -8.36
C ARG A 154 12.00 0.40 -8.16
N ASP A 155 11.17 -0.06 -9.08
CA ASP A 155 10.55 -1.38 -9.02
C ASP A 155 11.62 -2.47 -8.93
N LYS A 156 12.63 -2.40 -9.80
CA LYS A 156 13.74 -3.35 -9.81
C LYS A 156 14.52 -3.36 -8.49
N LYS A 157 14.86 -2.17 -7.97
CA LYS A 157 15.59 -2.02 -6.71
C LYS A 157 14.75 -2.54 -5.52
N THR A 158 13.47 -2.15 -5.45
CA THR A 158 12.56 -2.56 -4.38
C THR A 158 12.36 -4.08 -4.37
N ALA A 159 12.04 -4.67 -5.53
CA ALA A 159 11.87 -6.12 -5.64
C ALA A 159 13.16 -6.87 -5.25
N GLY A 160 14.33 -6.37 -5.65
CA GLY A 160 15.63 -6.96 -5.29
C GLY A 160 15.92 -6.88 -3.79
N ILE A 161 15.59 -5.76 -3.14
CA ILE A 161 15.75 -5.60 -1.69
C ILE A 161 14.89 -6.60 -0.94
N TYR A 162 13.59 -6.68 -1.25
CA TYR A 162 12.68 -7.60 -0.53
C TYR A 162 12.95 -9.07 -0.81
N LYS A 163 13.40 -9.42 -2.03
CA LYS A 163 13.89 -10.77 -2.31
C LYS A 163 15.10 -11.13 -1.43
N LYS A 164 16.01 -10.17 -1.22
CA LYS A 164 17.19 -10.38 -0.35
C LYS A 164 16.81 -10.50 1.12
N ILE A 165 15.85 -9.67 1.61
CA ILE A 165 15.50 -9.61 3.03
C ILE A 165 14.55 -10.75 3.43
N TYR A 166 13.54 -11.04 2.59
CA TYR A 166 12.39 -11.88 2.94
C TYR A 166 12.18 -13.08 2.00
N GLY A 167 12.88 -13.14 0.86
CA GLY A 167 12.80 -14.27 -0.07
C GLY A 167 11.65 -14.23 -1.07
N PHE A 168 10.66 -13.33 -0.95
CA PHE A 168 9.55 -13.25 -1.91
C PHE A 168 9.88 -12.42 -3.16
N GLU A 169 9.20 -12.70 -4.27
CA GLU A 169 9.36 -11.99 -5.53
C GLU A 169 8.20 -11.01 -5.79
N MET A 170 8.34 -9.77 -5.27
CA MET A 170 7.36 -8.71 -5.46
C MET A 170 7.05 -8.47 -6.93
N GLY A 171 5.75 -8.49 -7.30
CA GLY A 171 5.27 -8.31 -8.67
C GLY A 171 5.36 -9.57 -9.55
N LYS A 172 5.75 -10.71 -8.99
CA LYS A 172 5.76 -12.02 -9.64
C LYS A 172 5.03 -13.08 -8.80
N ASP A 173 5.28 -13.08 -7.49
CA ASP A 173 4.59 -13.96 -6.55
C ASP A 173 3.27 -13.32 -6.12
N TYR A 174 2.18 -13.89 -6.60
CA TYR A 174 0.81 -13.46 -6.26
C TYR A 174 0.10 -14.45 -5.32
N SER A 175 0.81 -15.46 -4.81
CA SER A 175 0.24 -16.51 -3.96
C SER A 175 -0.43 -15.99 -2.67
N PRO A 176 0.02 -14.91 -2.02
CA PRO A 176 -0.63 -14.45 -0.79
C PRO A 176 -1.89 -13.61 -1.02
N PHE A 177 -2.25 -13.28 -2.28
CA PHE A 177 -3.32 -12.33 -2.56
C PHE A 177 -4.68 -13.01 -2.81
N ASP A 178 -5.72 -12.52 -2.15
CA ASP A 178 -7.11 -12.93 -2.36
C ASP A 178 -7.71 -12.30 -3.62
N LEU A 179 -7.14 -11.15 -4.05
CA LEU A 179 -7.57 -10.43 -5.24
C LEU A 179 -6.40 -9.73 -5.93
N VAL A 180 -6.27 -9.96 -7.24
CA VAL A 180 -5.35 -9.23 -8.12
C VAL A 180 -6.18 -8.45 -9.14
N ILE A 181 -6.06 -7.11 -9.16
CA ILE A 181 -6.80 -6.26 -10.09
C ILE A 181 -5.83 -5.68 -11.12
N ILE A 182 -6.06 -5.98 -12.40
CA ILE A 182 -5.33 -5.35 -13.51
C ILE A 182 -5.98 -4.00 -13.80
N THR A 183 -5.27 -2.92 -13.48
CA THR A 183 -5.85 -1.56 -13.47
C THR A 183 -5.54 -0.72 -14.70
N ASP A 184 -4.86 -1.27 -15.71
CA ASP A 184 -4.40 -0.51 -16.88
C ASP A 184 -5.51 0.23 -17.63
N LYS A 185 -6.69 -0.38 -17.73
CA LYS A 185 -7.84 0.17 -18.46
C LYS A 185 -9.01 0.55 -17.55
N LEU A 186 -8.84 0.47 -16.22
CA LEU A 186 -9.90 0.75 -15.26
C LEU A 186 -9.79 2.16 -14.72
N GLN A 187 -10.95 2.79 -14.49
CA GLN A 187 -11.06 4.02 -13.73
C GLN A 187 -10.99 3.72 -12.23
N GLN A 188 -10.67 4.72 -11.43
CA GLN A 188 -10.56 4.54 -9.96
C GLN A 188 -11.85 3.98 -9.34
N GLU A 189 -13.00 4.41 -9.84
CA GLU A 189 -14.31 3.96 -9.37
C GLU A 189 -14.57 2.48 -9.66
N ASP A 190 -14.13 1.97 -10.83
CA ASP A 190 -14.27 0.57 -11.19
C ASP A 190 -13.39 -0.31 -10.29
N VAL A 191 -12.13 0.13 -10.05
CA VAL A 191 -11.21 -0.56 -9.13
C VAL A 191 -11.82 -0.63 -7.73
N ARG A 192 -12.40 0.49 -7.25
CA ARG A 192 -13.08 0.55 -5.95
C ARG A 192 -14.23 -0.45 -5.87
N LYS A 193 -15.13 -0.45 -6.85
CA LYS A 193 -16.29 -1.36 -6.88
C LYS A 193 -15.87 -2.84 -6.87
N ILE A 194 -14.88 -3.20 -7.68
CA ILE A 194 -14.34 -4.56 -7.72
C ILE A 194 -13.78 -4.97 -6.36
N ALA A 195 -12.98 -4.11 -5.74
CA ALA A 195 -12.36 -4.38 -4.45
C ALA A 195 -13.41 -4.51 -3.33
N ILE A 196 -14.34 -3.56 -3.22
CA ILE A 196 -15.40 -3.59 -2.19
C ILE A 196 -16.28 -4.83 -2.34
N LYS A 197 -16.72 -5.16 -3.57
CA LYS A 197 -17.50 -6.36 -3.82
C LYS A 197 -16.77 -7.61 -3.32
N LYS A 198 -15.48 -7.76 -3.65
CA LYS A 198 -14.68 -8.92 -3.22
C LYS A 198 -14.50 -8.98 -1.72
N ILE A 199 -14.26 -7.85 -1.06
CA ILE A 199 -14.16 -7.77 0.40
C ILE A 199 -15.46 -8.24 1.06
N MET A 200 -16.61 -7.76 0.59
CA MET A 200 -17.93 -8.16 1.11
C MET A 200 -18.19 -9.66 0.91
N GLU A 201 -17.82 -10.22 -0.24
CA GLU A 201 -17.94 -11.67 -0.50
C GLU A 201 -17.11 -12.49 0.49
N LEU A 202 -15.87 -12.08 0.75
CA LEU A 202 -14.95 -12.80 1.65
C LEU A 202 -15.37 -12.68 3.13
N GLU A 203 -15.89 -11.53 3.55
CA GLU A 203 -16.39 -11.34 4.91
C GLU A 203 -17.76 -12.01 5.11
N GLY A 204 -18.63 -12.01 4.11
CA GLY A 204 -19.94 -12.69 4.19
C GLY A 204 -19.86 -14.22 4.11
N SER A 205 -18.66 -14.76 3.84
CA SER A 205 -18.41 -16.21 3.75
C SER A 205 -17.78 -16.78 5.04
N LYS A 206 -17.53 -15.95 6.05
CA LYS A 206 -17.06 -16.33 7.38
C LYS A 206 -18.24 -16.50 8.32
#